data_ba2f3b215221cf675dc951d88336995a
#
_entry.id   ba2f3b215221cf675dc951d88336995a
#
_cell.length_a   1.000
_cell.length_b   1.000
_cell.length_c   1.000
_cell.angle_alpha   90.00
_cell.angle_beta   90.00
_cell.angle_gamma   90.00
#
_symmetry.space_group_name_H-M   'P 1'
#
loop_
_entity.id
_entity.type
_entity.pdbx_description
1 polymer ?
#
loop_
_entity_poly.entity_id
_entity_poly.type
_entity_poly.pdbx_seq_one_letter_code
_entity_poly.pdbx_strand_id
1 'polypeptide(L)'
;MIVVKDNKVKLTGSTYDLMQEFQAITLGMKKLIEEDNITDIEPGYFVQGLASLALGRDFYAWMSSDTPPENNKHVLLSFENFSIPLVGRYEEDSHGGAYYIGDNTRTCGSDGMIVNAWMNLPMCYRDVEEQDG
;
A
#
# COMPACT_ATOMS: atom_id res chain seq x y z
N MET A 1 -21.26 6.24 17.86
CA MET A 1 -21.82 5.16 17.02
C MET A 1 -21.59 5.49 15.55
N ILE A 2 -21.11 4.52 14.81
CA ILE A 2 -20.91 4.63 13.37
C ILE A 2 -21.96 3.78 12.67
N VAL A 3 -22.78 4.39 11.81
CA VAL A 3 -23.80 3.68 11.03
C VAL A 3 -23.57 3.97 9.56
N VAL A 4 -23.47 2.91 8.75
CA VAL A 4 -23.33 3.03 7.30
C VAL A 4 -24.56 2.40 6.65
N LYS A 5 -25.24 3.19 5.81
CA LYS A 5 -26.43 2.72 5.10
C LYS A 5 -26.51 3.47 3.77
N ASP A 6 -26.70 2.74 2.69
CA ASP A 6 -26.85 3.30 1.33
C ASP A 6 -25.68 4.22 0.95
N ASN A 7 -24.45 3.81 1.30
CA ASN A 7 -23.21 4.57 1.10
C ASN A 7 -23.16 5.90 1.86
N LYS A 8 -24.04 6.09 2.83
CA LYS A 8 -24.03 7.26 3.71
C LYS A 8 -23.57 6.85 5.09
N VAL A 9 -22.80 7.71 5.75
CA VAL A 9 -22.23 7.47 7.06
C VAL A 9 -22.86 8.45 8.05
N LYS A 10 -23.36 7.92 9.16
CA LYS A 10 -23.82 8.74 10.28
C LYS A 10 -22.92 8.49 11.47
N LEU A 11 -22.34 9.56 12.00
CA LEU A 11 -21.46 9.51 13.16
C LEU A 11 -22.15 10.15 14.36
N THR A 12 -22.26 9.43 15.46
CA THR A 12 -22.89 9.91 16.69
C THR A 12 -22.01 9.54 17.88
N GLY A 13 -21.67 10.51 18.70
CA GLY A 13 -20.83 10.33 19.87
C GLY A 13 -19.63 11.27 19.89
N SER A 14 -18.77 11.12 20.88
CA SER A 14 -17.54 11.91 20.96
C SER A 14 -16.52 11.43 19.91
N THR A 15 -15.61 12.32 19.54
CA THR A 15 -14.52 11.97 18.63
C THR A 15 -13.72 10.79 19.16
N TYR A 16 -13.45 10.76 20.46
CA TYR A 16 -12.70 9.66 21.07
C TYR A 16 -13.42 8.32 20.90
N ASP A 17 -14.72 8.26 21.18
CA ASP A 17 -15.50 7.04 21.02
C ASP A 17 -15.55 6.59 19.57
N LEU A 18 -15.71 7.54 18.64
CA LEU A 18 -15.75 7.25 17.21
C LEU A 18 -14.41 6.70 16.72
N MET A 19 -13.29 7.21 17.22
CA MET A 19 -11.98 6.68 16.88
C MET A 19 -11.82 5.23 17.34
N GLN A 20 -12.31 4.89 18.54
CA GLN A 20 -12.27 3.52 19.05
C GLN A 20 -13.16 2.58 18.23
N GLU A 21 -14.37 3.03 17.88
CA GLU A 21 -15.27 2.27 17.03
C GLU A 21 -14.67 2.03 15.66
N PHE A 22 -14.00 3.02 15.08
CA PHE A 22 -13.31 2.89 13.80
C PHE A 22 -12.21 1.83 13.87
N GLN A 23 -11.43 1.82 14.94
CA GLN A 23 -10.40 0.80 15.13
C GLN A 23 -11.00 -0.61 15.22
N ALA A 24 -12.11 -0.73 15.93
CA ALA A 24 -12.81 -2.03 16.06
C ALA A 24 -13.33 -2.51 14.70
N ILE A 25 -13.91 -1.62 13.89
CA ILE A 25 -14.41 -1.93 12.56
C ILE A 25 -13.25 -2.36 11.66
N THR A 26 -12.12 -1.65 11.73
CA THR A 26 -10.93 -1.96 10.95
C THR A 26 -10.40 -3.36 11.27
N LEU A 27 -10.33 -3.70 12.56
CA LEU A 27 -9.88 -5.03 12.98
C LEU A 27 -10.87 -6.12 12.53
N GLY A 28 -12.16 -5.85 12.63
CA GLY A 28 -13.20 -6.77 12.16
C GLY A 28 -13.12 -7.01 10.66
N MET A 29 -12.88 -5.95 9.89
CA MET A 29 -12.69 -6.06 8.44
C MET A 29 -11.49 -6.92 8.09
N LYS A 30 -10.36 -6.73 8.79
CA LYS A 30 -9.17 -7.56 8.61
C LYS A 30 -9.48 -9.04 8.80
N LYS A 31 -10.22 -9.37 9.86
CA LYS A 31 -10.61 -10.76 10.15
C LYS A 31 -11.48 -11.36 9.06
N LEU A 32 -12.45 -10.61 8.55
CA LEU A 32 -13.33 -11.08 7.48
C LEU A 32 -12.54 -11.33 6.18
N ILE A 33 -11.64 -10.44 5.83
CA ILE A 33 -10.78 -10.59 4.65
C ILE A 33 -9.92 -11.84 4.76
N GLU A 34 -9.38 -12.09 5.95
CA GLU A 34 -8.57 -13.27 6.23
C GLU A 34 -9.40 -14.56 6.12
N GLU A 35 -10.58 -14.59 6.74
CA GLU A 35 -11.46 -15.77 6.73
C GLU A 35 -11.98 -16.10 5.34
N ASP A 36 -12.34 -15.08 4.56
CA ASP A 36 -12.91 -15.27 3.23
C ASP A 36 -11.85 -15.49 2.16
N ASN A 37 -10.58 -15.28 2.50
CA ASN A 37 -9.44 -15.51 1.61
C ASN A 37 -9.62 -14.86 0.22
N ILE A 38 -10.05 -13.60 0.20
CA ILE A 38 -10.40 -12.89 -1.04
C ILE A 38 -9.21 -12.28 -1.75
N THR A 39 -8.03 -12.27 -1.13
CA THR A 39 -6.83 -11.66 -1.70
C THR A 39 -5.58 -12.39 -1.22
N ASP A 40 -4.53 -12.38 -2.04
CA ASP A 40 -3.20 -12.90 -1.67
C ASP A 40 -2.38 -11.86 -0.88
N ILE A 41 -2.86 -10.63 -0.80
CA ILE A 41 -2.23 -9.58 0.00
C ILE A 41 -2.48 -9.87 1.47
N GLU A 42 -1.48 -9.63 2.34
CA GLU A 42 -1.67 -9.75 3.78
C GLU A 42 -2.87 -8.89 4.20
N PRO A 43 -3.83 -9.44 4.97
CA PRO A 43 -5.10 -8.74 5.24
C PRO A 43 -4.95 -7.35 5.86
N GLY A 44 -3.99 -7.15 6.75
CA GLY A 44 -3.74 -5.83 7.34
C GLY A 44 -3.28 -4.81 6.31
N TYR A 45 -2.39 -5.21 5.40
CA TYR A 45 -1.95 -4.36 4.30
C TYR A 45 -3.09 -4.07 3.32
N PHE A 46 -3.95 -5.06 3.09
CA PHE A 46 -5.11 -4.87 2.21
C PHE A 46 -6.06 -3.80 2.77
N VAL A 47 -6.37 -3.87 4.07
CA VAL A 47 -7.20 -2.87 4.74
C VAL A 47 -6.55 -1.49 4.68
N GLN A 48 -5.24 -1.42 4.90
CA GLN A 48 -4.47 -0.17 4.81
C GLN A 48 -4.58 0.44 3.41
N GLY A 49 -4.45 -0.38 2.38
CA GLY A 49 -4.58 0.07 1.00
C GLY A 49 -5.98 0.56 0.66
N LEU A 50 -7.02 -0.13 1.15
CA LEU A 50 -8.41 0.29 0.96
C LEU A 50 -8.67 1.64 1.62
N ALA A 51 -8.13 1.87 2.82
CA ALA A 51 -8.26 3.15 3.51
C ALA A 51 -7.60 4.28 2.70
N SER A 52 -6.43 4.01 2.13
CA SER A 52 -5.74 4.97 1.27
C SER A 52 -6.58 5.36 0.06
N LEU A 53 -7.19 4.37 -0.60
CA LEU A 53 -8.07 4.60 -1.75
C LEU A 53 -9.31 5.43 -1.34
N ALA A 54 -9.89 5.13 -0.19
CA ALA A 54 -11.04 5.86 0.33
C ALA A 54 -10.73 7.34 0.57
N LEU A 55 -9.48 7.66 0.88
CA LEU A 55 -9.01 9.04 1.08
C LEU A 55 -8.58 9.72 -0.22
N GLY A 56 -8.85 9.09 -1.37
CA GLY A 56 -8.48 9.64 -2.67
C GLY A 56 -7.00 9.51 -3.00
N ARG A 57 -6.30 8.60 -2.33
CA ARG A 57 -4.88 8.33 -2.54
C ARG A 57 -4.70 7.08 -3.38
N ASP A 58 -3.44 6.77 -3.73
CA ASP A 58 -3.09 5.47 -4.29
C ASP A 58 -3.21 4.38 -3.23
N PHE A 59 -3.14 3.13 -3.67
CA PHE A 59 -3.14 2.00 -2.75
C PHE A 59 -1.78 1.93 -2.05
N TYR A 60 -1.68 2.48 -0.84
CA TYR A 60 -0.43 2.54 -0.06
C TYR A 60 -0.34 1.34 0.88
N ALA A 61 0.04 0.20 0.32
CA ALA A 61 0.30 -1.01 1.08
C ALA A 61 1.26 -1.90 0.28
N TRP A 62 1.95 -2.80 0.98
CA TRP A 62 2.87 -3.74 0.33
C TRP A 62 2.12 -4.72 -0.57
N MET A 63 2.62 -4.85 -1.79
CA MET A 63 2.15 -5.81 -2.79
C MET A 63 3.26 -6.82 -3.03
N SER A 64 2.86 -8.08 -3.32
CA SER A 64 3.84 -9.13 -3.62
C SER A 64 4.68 -8.78 -4.85
N SER A 65 5.97 -9.13 -4.80
CA SER A 65 6.86 -8.99 -5.94
C SER A 65 6.44 -9.86 -7.14
N ASP A 66 5.61 -10.89 -6.90
CA ASP A 66 5.07 -11.74 -7.96
C ASP A 66 3.99 -11.04 -8.78
N THR A 67 3.46 -9.94 -8.27
CA THR A 67 2.52 -9.07 -8.99
C THR A 67 3.22 -7.73 -9.18
N PRO A 68 4.07 -7.60 -10.21
CA PRO A 68 4.95 -6.44 -10.34
C PRO A 68 4.18 -5.14 -10.59
N PRO A 69 4.79 -4.00 -10.26
CA PRO A 69 4.20 -2.70 -10.53
C PRO A 69 4.23 -2.37 -12.02
N GLU A 70 3.62 -1.26 -12.36
CA GLU A 70 3.66 -0.71 -13.70
C GLU A 70 5.09 -0.51 -14.16
N ASN A 71 5.35 -0.80 -15.45
CA ASN A 71 6.69 -0.74 -16.04
C ASN A 71 7.29 0.66 -15.91
N ASN A 72 8.54 0.72 -15.46
CA ASN A 72 9.32 1.96 -15.30
C ASN A 72 8.78 2.96 -14.26
N LYS A 73 7.79 2.57 -13.47
CA LYS A 73 7.28 3.42 -12.39
C LYS A 73 8.19 3.30 -11.16
N HIS A 74 8.59 4.42 -10.58
CA HIS A 74 9.33 4.40 -9.33
C HIS A 74 8.41 4.04 -8.17
N VAL A 75 8.84 3.08 -7.35
CA VAL A 75 8.11 2.55 -6.20
C VAL A 75 9.08 2.28 -5.07
N LEU A 76 8.57 1.97 -3.87
CA LEU A 76 9.38 1.43 -2.80
C LEU A 76 9.53 -0.08 -2.99
N LEU A 77 10.75 -0.57 -2.80
CA LEU A 77 11.04 -2.00 -2.85
C LEU A 77 11.39 -2.50 -1.45
N SER A 78 10.78 -3.60 -1.05
CA SER A 78 11.12 -4.35 0.16
C SER A 78 11.99 -5.54 -0.22
N PHE A 79 12.91 -5.92 0.66
CA PHE A 79 13.86 -6.99 0.40
C PHE A 79 13.77 -8.07 1.47
N GLU A 80 13.92 -9.32 1.07
CA GLU A 80 13.95 -10.44 1.99
C GLU A 80 15.20 -10.41 2.86
N ASN A 81 16.33 -10.01 2.28
CA ASN A 81 17.65 -10.05 2.91
C ASN A 81 18.23 -8.67 3.22
N PHE A 82 17.39 -7.65 3.30
CA PHE A 82 17.82 -6.28 3.60
C PHE A 82 16.73 -5.58 4.40
N SER A 83 17.10 -4.90 5.47
CA SER A 83 16.11 -4.39 6.44
C SER A 83 15.51 -3.03 6.12
N ILE A 84 16.04 -2.32 5.13
CA ILE A 84 15.59 -0.98 4.78
C ILE A 84 15.02 -1.00 3.37
N PRO A 85 13.76 -0.54 3.18
CA PRO A 85 13.21 -0.42 1.82
C PRO A 85 13.92 0.70 1.06
N LEU A 86 14.05 0.51 -0.23
CA LEU A 86 14.71 1.48 -1.12
C LEU A 86 13.78 1.83 -2.28
N VAL A 87 13.94 3.04 -2.80
CA VAL A 87 13.24 3.45 -4.02
C VAL A 87 13.84 2.69 -5.20
N GLY A 88 12.98 2.13 -6.03
CA GLY A 88 13.40 1.40 -7.20
C GLY A 88 12.30 1.36 -8.25
N ARG A 89 12.47 0.47 -9.21
CA ARG A 89 11.53 0.29 -10.31
C ARG A 89 11.56 -1.14 -10.82
N TYR A 90 10.52 -1.51 -11.57
CA TYR A 90 10.45 -2.76 -12.31
C TYR A 90 10.48 -2.44 -13.80
N GLU A 91 11.31 -3.15 -14.54
CA GLU A 91 11.37 -3.05 -16.01
C GLU A 91 11.14 -4.42 -16.63
N GLU A 92 10.27 -4.45 -17.62
CA GLU A 92 9.91 -5.67 -18.32
C GLU A 92 10.04 -5.46 -19.83
N ASP A 93 10.62 -6.45 -20.50
CA ASP A 93 10.72 -6.50 -21.95
C ASP A 93 10.29 -7.88 -22.46
N SER A 94 10.53 -8.17 -23.75
CA SER A 94 10.16 -9.45 -24.37
C SER A 94 10.92 -10.65 -23.78
N HIS A 95 11.98 -10.43 -23.01
CA HIS A 95 12.81 -11.47 -22.41
C HIS A 95 12.50 -11.70 -20.92
N GLY A 96 11.61 -10.91 -20.35
CA GLY A 96 11.22 -10.99 -18.96
C GLY A 96 11.40 -9.66 -18.24
N GLY A 97 11.27 -9.69 -16.92
CA GLY A 97 11.34 -8.49 -16.08
C GLY A 97 12.30 -8.62 -14.93
N ALA A 98 12.72 -7.49 -14.39
CA ALA A 98 13.60 -7.44 -13.24
C ALA A 98 13.40 -6.13 -12.46
N TYR A 99 13.77 -6.18 -11.17
CA TYR A 99 13.74 -5.01 -10.32
C TYR A 99 15.10 -4.34 -10.29
N TYR A 100 15.10 -3.01 -10.20
CA TYR A 100 16.30 -2.16 -10.16
C TYR A 100 16.18 -1.14 -9.04
N ILE A 101 17.28 -0.82 -8.39
CA ILE A 101 17.32 0.25 -7.38
C ILE A 101 17.48 1.61 -8.08
N GLY A 102 16.59 2.55 -7.74
CA GLY A 102 16.65 3.90 -8.31
C GLY A 102 16.74 3.89 -9.83
N ASP A 103 17.77 4.51 -10.35
CA ASP A 103 18.05 4.58 -11.79
C ASP A 103 19.22 3.68 -12.20
N ASN A 104 19.62 2.75 -11.34
CA ASN A 104 20.71 1.83 -11.64
C ASN A 104 20.43 0.98 -12.87
N THR A 105 21.48 0.62 -13.58
CA THR A 105 21.38 -0.26 -14.75
C THR A 105 21.58 -1.73 -14.41
N ARG A 106 22.02 -2.04 -13.18
CA ARG A 106 22.18 -3.40 -12.70
C ARG A 106 20.92 -3.83 -11.95
N THR A 107 20.52 -5.09 -12.12
CA THR A 107 19.37 -5.63 -11.42
C THR A 107 19.68 -5.80 -9.93
N CYS A 108 18.62 -5.79 -9.10
CA CYS A 108 18.75 -6.09 -7.68
C CYS A 108 19.36 -7.47 -7.47
N GLY A 109 18.97 -8.45 -8.28
CA GLY A 109 19.51 -9.81 -8.20
C GLY A 109 21.00 -9.86 -8.46
N SER A 110 21.53 -9.05 -9.38
CA SER A 110 22.96 -8.95 -9.66
C SER A 110 23.75 -8.48 -8.44
N ASP A 111 23.14 -7.66 -7.59
CA ASP A 111 23.74 -7.14 -6.37
C ASP A 111 23.40 -8.01 -5.14
N GLY A 112 22.80 -9.18 -5.34
CA GLY A 112 22.47 -10.09 -4.27
C GLY A 112 21.24 -9.69 -3.44
N MET A 113 20.43 -8.76 -3.92
CA MET A 113 19.26 -8.28 -3.22
C MET A 113 18.00 -8.98 -3.74
N ILE A 114 17.21 -9.53 -2.82
CA ILE A 114 16.01 -10.31 -3.15
C ILE A 114 14.78 -9.47 -2.83
N VAL A 115 14.11 -8.97 -3.87
CA VAL A 115 12.88 -8.19 -3.72
C VAL A 115 11.73 -9.13 -3.36
N ASN A 116 11.03 -8.85 -2.25
CA ASN A 116 9.87 -9.64 -1.84
C ASN A 116 8.55 -8.90 -1.97
N ALA A 117 8.59 -7.57 -2.01
CA ALA A 117 7.36 -6.76 -2.11
C ALA A 117 7.70 -5.36 -2.64
N TRP A 118 6.66 -4.66 -3.05
CA TRP A 118 6.75 -3.25 -3.47
C TRP A 118 5.52 -2.50 -3.00
N MET A 119 5.61 -1.18 -2.91
CA MET A 119 4.45 -0.33 -2.67
C MET A 119 4.61 1.01 -3.37
N ASN A 120 3.48 1.67 -3.63
CA ASN A 120 3.48 3.00 -4.20
C ASN A 120 4.21 3.98 -3.28
N LEU A 121 4.95 4.91 -3.87
CA LEU A 121 5.62 5.96 -3.10
C LEU A 121 4.57 6.89 -2.50
N PRO A 122 4.76 7.33 -1.25
CA PRO A 122 3.89 8.35 -0.69
C PRO A 122 4.05 9.67 -1.46
N MET A 123 2.98 10.45 -1.50
CA MET A 123 3.04 11.78 -2.05
C MET A 123 3.93 12.66 -1.17
N CYS A 124 4.60 13.64 -1.79
CA CYS A 124 5.31 14.64 -1.03
C CYS A 124 4.34 15.37 -0.11
N TYR A 125 4.83 15.73 1.08
CA TYR A 125 4.03 16.51 2.02
C TYR A 125 3.60 17.83 1.41
N ARG A 126 2.32 18.19 1.61
CA ARG A 126 1.76 19.46 1.20
C ARG A 126 1.08 20.12 2.40
N ASP A 127 1.34 21.39 2.62
CA ASP A 127 0.60 22.15 3.60
C ASP A 127 -0.84 22.37 3.12
N VAL A 128 -1.79 22.40 4.05
CA VAL A 128 -3.19 22.61 3.73
C VAL A 128 -3.39 23.94 2.99
N GLU A 129 -2.64 24.99 3.37
CA GLU A 129 -2.70 26.31 2.73
C GLU A 129 -2.23 26.27 1.27
N GLU A 130 -1.29 25.42 0.94
CA GLU A 130 -0.81 25.25 -0.44
C GLU A 130 -1.83 24.58 -1.35
N GLN A 131 -2.73 23.79 -0.76
CA GLN A 131 -3.75 23.07 -1.53
C GLN A 131 -4.91 23.96 -1.94
N ASP A 132 -5.11 25.08 -1.27
CA ASP A 132 -6.20 26.03 -1.53
C ASP A 132 -5.83 27.05 -2.61
N GLY A 133 -4.61 27.06 -3.05
CA GLY A 133 -4.10 27.97 -4.08
C GLY A 133 -4.42 27.53 -5.53
#